data_5cdbdb4d70b7286375deb8e341287af3
#
_entry.id   5cdbdb4d70b7286375deb8e341287af3
#
_cell.length_a   1.000
_cell.length_b   1.000
_cell.length_c   1.000
_cell.angle_alpha   90.00
_cell.angle_beta   90.00
_cell.angle_gamma   90.00
#
_symmetry.space_group_name_H-M   'P 1'
#
loop_
_entity.id
_entity.type
_entity.pdbx_description
1 polymer ?
#
loop_
_entity_poly.entity_id
_entity_poly.type
_entity_poly.pdbx_seq_one_letter_code
_entity_poly.pdbx_strand_id
1 'polypeptide(L)'
;ENTFDLIYSATAFHWIDENIGYPKALKLLKPGGTLALFWNKPFIGRKDDLLHQKIQSIYERYKPSKAKPIENDEEHYKELLEKLKKYGFKDVELKLYHKTRAFNACDYISLLNTYSDHRTMNLAIKARFEEEIKEAILEHNNLLKVYDTMELYLARK
;
A
#
# COMPACT_ATOMS: atom_id res chain seq x y z
N GLU A 1 -24.82 5.61 -17.73
CA GLU A 1 -24.69 6.76 -16.81
C GLU A 1 -25.66 6.62 -15.64
N ASN A 2 -25.24 7.08 -14.45
CA ASN A 2 -26.12 7.09 -13.26
C ASN A 2 -26.67 5.69 -12.89
N THR A 3 -25.81 4.67 -12.89
CA THR A 3 -26.21 3.27 -12.73
C THR A 3 -25.91 2.74 -11.34
N PHE A 4 -24.82 3.19 -10.73
CA PHE A 4 -24.31 2.61 -9.49
C PHE A 4 -24.47 3.54 -8.29
N ASP A 5 -24.86 2.97 -7.16
CA ASP A 5 -24.89 3.68 -5.86
C ASP A 5 -23.49 3.72 -5.23
N LEU A 6 -22.66 2.70 -5.53
CA LEU A 6 -21.30 2.55 -5.04
C LEU A 6 -20.39 2.03 -6.15
N ILE A 7 -19.23 2.69 -6.31
CA ILE A 7 -18.09 2.17 -7.05
C ILE A 7 -16.93 2.07 -6.07
N TYR A 8 -16.24 0.93 -6.03
CA TYR A 8 -15.09 0.77 -5.15
C TYR A 8 -13.89 0.16 -5.87
N SER A 9 -12.70 0.45 -5.36
CA SER A 9 -11.46 -0.17 -5.82
C SER A 9 -10.52 -0.43 -4.64
N ALA A 10 -10.05 -1.68 -4.53
CA ALA A 10 -9.13 -2.15 -3.51
C ALA A 10 -7.73 -2.31 -4.10
N THR A 11 -6.77 -1.47 -3.71
CA THR A 11 -5.35 -1.54 -4.10
C THR A 11 -5.13 -1.69 -5.62
N ALA A 12 -6.00 -1.08 -6.42
CA ALA A 12 -5.99 -1.28 -7.86
C ALA A 12 -6.20 0.00 -8.69
N PHE A 13 -6.81 1.05 -8.14
CA PHE A 13 -7.20 2.22 -8.93
C PHE A 13 -6.01 2.97 -9.53
N HIS A 14 -4.84 2.89 -8.93
CA HIS A 14 -3.59 3.48 -9.43
C HIS A 14 -3.05 2.87 -10.73
N TRP A 15 -3.62 1.74 -11.18
CA TRP A 15 -3.32 1.15 -12.49
C TRP A 15 -4.14 1.76 -13.63
N ILE A 16 -5.14 2.55 -13.32
CA ILE A 16 -6.03 3.19 -14.29
C ILE A 16 -5.54 4.62 -14.53
N ASP A 17 -5.45 5.04 -15.79
CA ASP A 17 -5.17 6.43 -16.14
C ASP A 17 -6.19 7.34 -15.43
N GLU A 18 -5.70 8.31 -14.67
CA GLU A 18 -6.54 9.18 -13.86
C GLU A 18 -7.52 10.01 -14.69
N ASN A 19 -7.11 10.40 -15.91
CA ASN A 19 -7.97 11.16 -16.83
C ASN A 19 -9.12 10.33 -17.41
N ILE A 20 -9.06 9.01 -17.26
CA ILE A 20 -10.10 8.07 -17.67
C ILE A 20 -10.88 7.58 -16.45
N GLY A 21 -10.18 7.15 -15.41
CA GLY A 21 -10.77 6.46 -14.26
C GLY A 21 -11.74 7.32 -13.47
N TYR A 22 -11.30 8.52 -13.04
CA TYR A 22 -12.14 9.41 -12.23
C TYR A 22 -13.36 9.93 -13.00
N PRO A 23 -13.23 10.47 -14.23
CA PRO A 23 -14.40 10.91 -15.00
C PRO A 23 -15.38 9.78 -15.29
N LYS A 24 -14.90 8.57 -15.58
CA LYS A 24 -15.74 7.41 -15.82
C LYS A 24 -16.50 6.99 -14.56
N ALA A 25 -15.84 6.96 -13.40
CA ALA A 25 -16.48 6.67 -12.13
C ALA A 25 -17.56 7.69 -11.81
N LEU A 26 -17.25 8.98 -11.95
CA LEU A 26 -18.22 10.07 -11.73
C LEU A 26 -19.44 9.94 -12.66
N LYS A 27 -19.22 9.62 -13.95
CA LYS A 27 -20.29 9.45 -14.93
C LYS A 27 -21.23 8.27 -14.60
N LEU A 28 -20.65 7.17 -14.09
CA LEU A 28 -21.38 5.93 -13.79
C LEU A 28 -22.13 5.99 -12.47
N LEU A 29 -21.67 6.77 -11.50
CA LEU A 29 -22.35 6.95 -10.23
C LEU A 29 -23.68 7.69 -10.40
N LYS A 30 -24.69 7.29 -9.64
CA LYS A 30 -25.92 8.05 -9.46
C LYS A 30 -25.65 9.36 -8.72
N PRO A 31 -26.50 10.39 -8.84
CA PRO A 31 -26.46 11.55 -7.96
C PRO A 31 -26.47 11.11 -6.47
N GLY A 32 -25.48 11.56 -5.69
CA GLY A 32 -25.27 11.15 -4.30
C GLY A 32 -24.60 9.77 -4.12
N GLY A 33 -24.30 9.07 -5.20
CA GLY A 33 -23.53 7.81 -5.16
C GLY A 33 -22.07 8.03 -4.72
N THR A 34 -21.44 6.98 -4.21
CA THR A 34 -20.14 7.06 -3.56
C THR A 34 -19.05 6.33 -4.36
N LEU A 35 -17.91 6.98 -4.55
CA LEU A 35 -16.64 6.34 -4.90
C LEU A 35 -15.87 6.01 -3.62
N ALA A 36 -15.48 4.74 -3.44
CA ALA A 36 -14.66 4.27 -2.32
C ALA A 36 -13.35 3.69 -2.84
N LEU A 37 -12.24 4.37 -2.57
CA LEU A 37 -10.91 3.91 -2.93
C LEU A 37 -10.15 3.55 -1.66
N PHE A 38 -9.53 2.35 -1.61
CA PHE A 38 -8.78 1.97 -0.44
C PHE A 38 -7.52 1.17 -0.75
N TRP A 39 -6.49 1.40 0.06
CA TRP A 39 -5.20 0.73 -0.02
C TRP A 39 -4.77 0.24 1.35
N ASN A 40 -4.08 -0.89 1.38
CA ASN A 40 -3.28 -1.30 2.53
C ASN A 40 -1.82 -0.93 2.28
N LYS A 41 -1.24 -0.18 3.20
CA LYS A 41 0.16 0.27 3.18
C LYS A 41 0.92 -0.43 4.32
N PRO A 42 1.55 -1.59 4.06
CA PRO A 42 2.40 -2.22 5.06
C PRO A 42 3.69 -1.42 5.26
N PHE A 43 4.08 -1.21 6.50
CA PHE A 43 5.28 -0.49 6.86
C PHE A 43 6.21 -1.30 7.76
N ILE A 44 7.49 -1.36 7.39
CA ILE A 44 8.59 -2.04 8.06
C ILE A 44 9.85 -1.17 8.08
N GLY A 45 9.71 0.12 8.33
CA GLY A 45 10.79 1.09 8.26
C GLY A 45 10.98 1.92 9.53
N ARG A 46 10.48 1.46 10.69
CA ARG A 46 10.63 2.18 11.95
C ARG A 46 12.08 2.26 12.40
N LYS A 47 12.54 3.46 12.72
CA LYS A 47 13.93 3.73 13.09
C LYS A 47 14.32 3.25 14.49
N ASP A 48 13.34 3.04 15.36
CA ASP A 48 13.48 2.51 16.71
C ASP A 48 13.41 0.97 16.79
N ASP A 49 13.17 0.30 15.67
CA ASP A 49 13.12 -1.15 15.55
C ASP A 49 14.36 -1.68 14.81
N LEU A 50 15.23 -2.40 15.54
CA LEU A 50 16.50 -2.93 15.00
C LEU A 50 16.28 -3.94 13.87
N LEU A 51 15.25 -4.75 13.95
CA LEU A 51 14.91 -5.68 12.87
C LEU A 51 14.46 -4.92 11.62
N HIS A 52 13.66 -3.87 11.77
CA HIS A 52 13.29 -3.01 10.65
C HIS A 52 14.52 -2.37 9.99
N GLN A 53 15.45 -1.83 10.77
CA GLN A 53 16.69 -1.27 10.24
C GLN A 53 17.50 -2.33 9.45
N LYS A 54 17.63 -3.54 10.00
CA LYS A 54 18.32 -4.65 9.33
C LYS A 54 17.63 -5.02 8.02
N ILE A 55 16.32 -5.18 8.02
CA ILE A 55 15.51 -5.47 6.83
C ILE A 55 15.65 -4.35 5.79
N GLN A 56 15.59 -3.08 6.18
CA GLN A 56 15.77 -1.96 5.25
C GLN A 56 17.17 -1.98 4.60
N SER A 57 18.23 -2.32 5.34
CA SER A 57 19.57 -2.45 4.77
C SER A 57 19.67 -3.58 3.74
N ILE A 58 18.93 -4.68 3.94
CA ILE A 58 18.83 -5.77 2.97
C ILE A 58 18.09 -5.29 1.70
N TYR A 59 16.96 -4.59 1.85
CA TYR A 59 16.27 -3.99 0.71
C TYR A 59 17.16 -3.03 -0.08
N GLU A 60 17.94 -2.18 0.58
CA GLU A 60 18.85 -1.23 -0.09
C GLU A 60 19.91 -1.95 -0.95
N ARG A 61 20.37 -3.14 -0.56
CA ARG A 61 21.33 -3.93 -1.32
C ARG A 61 20.75 -4.66 -2.52
N TYR A 62 19.56 -5.23 -2.37
CA TYR A 62 19.00 -6.14 -3.37
C TYR A 62 17.91 -5.50 -4.23
N LYS A 63 17.24 -4.48 -3.71
CA LYS A 63 16.12 -3.81 -4.35
C LYS A 63 16.10 -2.32 -4.00
N PRO A 64 17.16 -1.56 -4.38
CA PRO A 64 17.21 -0.14 -4.07
C PRO A 64 16.00 0.59 -4.67
N SER A 65 15.32 1.39 -3.87
CA SER A 65 14.21 2.24 -4.29
C SER A 65 14.59 3.72 -4.15
N LYS A 66 14.19 4.53 -5.13
CA LYS A 66 14.38 5.99 -5.06
C LYS A 66 13.48 6.64 -4.01
N ALA A 67 12.30 6.08 -3.77
CA ALA A 67 11.35 6.55 -2.77
C ALA A 67 11.34 5.60 -1.58
N LYS A 68 11.66 6.12 -0.39
CA LYS A 68 11.51 5.35 0.86
C LYS A 68 10.06 5.40 1.31
N PRO A 69 9.48 4.28 1.74
CA PRO A 69 8.13 4.28 2.30
C PRO A 69 8.08 5.20 3.54
N ILE A 70 6.99 5.93 3.68
CA ILE A 70 6.68 6.77 4.84
C ILE A 70 5.49 6.17 5.56
N GLU A 71 5.54 6.03 6.90
CA GLU A 71 4.50 5.35 7.68
C GLU A 71 3.15 6.09 7.64
N ASN A 72 3.18 7.42 7.68
CA ASN A 72 2.00 8.27 7.57
C ASN A 72 2.32 9.40 6.60
N ASP A 73 2.01 9.18 5.33
CA ASP A 73 2.33 10.10 4.24
C ASP A 73 1.22 11.15 4.07
N GLU A 74 1.25 12.17 4.94
CA GLU A 74 0.23 13.23 4.93
C GLU A 74 0.20 14.02 3.61
N GLU A 75 1.33 14.15 2.91
CA GLU A 75 1.40 14.83 1.62
C GLU A 75 0.64 14.02 0.56
N HIS A 76 0.89 12.71 0.50
CA HIS A 76 0.16 11.80 -0.37
C HIS A 76 -1.36 11.82 -0.08
N TYR A 77 -1.74 11.86 1.20
CA TYR A 77 -3.16 11.94 1.57
C TYR A 77 -3.82 13.21 1.03
N LYS A 78 -3.16 14.36 1.20
CA LYS A 78 -3.66 15.64 0.69
C LYS A 78 -3.76 15.65 -0.83
N GLU A 79 -2.73 15.16 -1.52
CA GLU A 79 -2.74 15.08 -2.99
C GLU A 79 -3.94 14.29 -3.52
N LEU A 80 -4.24 13.13 -2.92
CA LEU A 80 -5.35 12.30 -3.38
C LEU A 80 -6.72 12.93 -3.07
N LEU A 81 -6.86 13.58 -1.89
CA LEU A 81 -8.08 14.33 -1.56
C LEU A 81 -8.33 15.48 -2.55
N GLU A 82 -7.30 16.27 -2.87
CA GLU A 82 -7.41 17.35 -3.85
C GLU A 82 -7.66 16.84 -5.27
N LYS A 83 -7.05 15.72 -5.63
CA LYS A 83 -7.31 15.05 -6.91
C LYS A 83 -8.79 14.65 -7.06
N LEU A 84 -9.38 14.04 -6.05
CA LEU A 84 -10.80 13.70 -6.07
C LEU A 84 -11.69 14.94 -6.28
N LYS A 85 -11.40 16.03 -5.57
CA LYS A 85 -12.13 17.30 -5.74
C LYS A 85 -11.95 17.88 -7.15
N LYS A 86 -10.73 17.85 -7.69
CA LYS A 86 -10.43 18.31 -9.06
C LYS A 86 -11.27 17.59 -10.11
N TYR A 87 -11.55 16.30 -9.93
CA TYR A 87 -12.39 15.53 -10.84
C TYR A 87 -13.90 15.67 -10.58
N GLY A 88 -14.31 16.57 -9.68
CA GLY A 88 -15.71 16.95 -9.46
C GLY A 88 -16.44 16.16 -8.37
N PHE A 89 -15.72 15.35 -7.60
CA PHE A 89 -16.30 14.70 -6.43
C PHE A 89 -16.46 15.68 -5.26
N LYS A 90 -17.48 15.45 -4.45
CA LYS A 90 -17.86 16.24 -3.27
C LYS A 90 -17.73 15.39 -2.01
N ASP A 91 -17.88 16.00 -0.85
CA ASP A 91 -17.86 15.33 0.46
C ASP A 91 -16.71 14.32 0.57
N VAL A 92 -15.51 14.79 0.20
CA VAL A 92 -14.31 13.94 0.13
C VAL A 92 -13.75 13.74 1.54
N GLU A 93 -13.72 12.50 1.99
CA GLU A 93 -13.23 12.10 3.31
C GLU A 93 -12.08 11.09 3.20
N LEU A 94 -11.14 11.17 4.13
CA LEU A 94 -10.13 10.14 4.38
C LEU A 94 -10.36 9.52 5.75
N LYS A 95 -10.38 8.18 5.81
CA LYS A 95 -10.37 7.42 7.07
C LYS A 95 -9.14 6.53 7.09
N LEU A 96 -8.40 6.59 8.18
CA LEU A 96 -7.20 5.78 8.41
C LEU A 96 -7.50 4.72 9.47
N TYR A 97 -7.12 3.49 9.17
CA TYR A 97 -7.22 2.37 10.10
C TYR A 97 -5.84 1.73 10.25
N HIS A 98 -5.41 1.52 11.48
CA HIS A 98 -4.09 0.98 11.79
C HIS A 98 -4.22 -0.43 12.36
N LYS A 99 -3.34 -1.32 11.89
CA LYS A 99 -3.23 -2.69 12.41
C LYS A 99 -1.78 -3.11 12.45
N THR A 100 -1.39 -3.79 13.52
CA THR A 100 -0.10 -4.48 13.57
C THR A 100 -0.32 -5.96 13.30
N ARG A 101 0.42 -6.50 12.32
CA ARG A 101 0.49 -7.94 12.05
C ARG A 101 1.85 -8.47 12.50
N ALA A 102 1.86 -9.67 13.03
CA ALA A 102 3.07 -10.38 13.42
C ALA A 102 3.31 -11.56 12.46
N PHE A 103 4.55 -11.71 12.01
CA PHE A 103 4.94 -12.79 11.11
C PHE A 103 6.18 -13.50 11.66
N ASN A 104 6.21 -14.82 11.55
CA ASN A 104 7.46 -15.56 11.59
C ASN A 104 8.20 -15.45 10.25
N ALA A 105 9.44 -15.92 10.19
CA ALA A 105 10.26 -15.81 8.98
C ALA A 105 9.61 -16.47 7.75
N CYS A 106 9.05 -17.67 7.90
CA CYS A 106 8.45 -18.41 6.79
C CYS A 106 7.20 -17.71 6.26
N ASP A 107 6.33 -17.25 7.15
CA ASP A 107 5.09 -16.55 6.77
C ASP A 107 5.38 -15.21 6.10
N TYR A 108 6.42 -14.50 6.56
CA TYR A 108 6.81 -13.24 5.93
C TYR A 108 7.36 -13.45 4.51
N ILE A 109 8.22 -14.45 4.30
CA ILE A 109 8.69 -14.80 2.95
C ILE A 109 7.53 -15.20 2.05
N SER A 110 6.57 -15.97 2.58
CA SER A 110 5.36 -16.33 1.84
C SER A 110 4.54 -15.09 1.43
N LEU A 111 4.42 -14.10 2.32
CA LEU A 111 3.77 -12.82 2.01
C LEU A 111 4.53 -12.08 0.90
N LEU A 112 5.86 -11.96 0.98
CA LEU A 112 6.66 -11.29 -0.06
C LEU A 112 6.47 -11.94 -1.43
N ASN A 113 6.30 -13.24 -1.47
CA ASN A 113 6.05 -13.99 -2.71
C ASN A 113 4.67 -13.72 -3.34
N THR A 114 3.77 -13.04 -2.65
CA THR A 114 2.51 -12.56 -3.24
C THR A 114 2.66 -11.22 -3.95
N TYR A 115 3.73 -10.45 -3.69
CA TYR A 115 3.93 -9.14 -4.27
C TYR A 115 4.51 -9.23 -5.69
N SER A 116 3.94 -8.49 -6.64
CA SER A 116 4.33 -8.53 -8.05
C SER A 116 5.80 -8.16 -8.28
N ASP A 117 6.29 -7.17 -7.55
CA ASP A 117 7.65 -6.66 -7.64
C ASP A 117 8.70 -7.63 -7.09
N HIS A 118 8.33 -8.49 -6.11
CA HIS A 118 9.16 -9.60 -5.65
C HIS A 118 9.14 -10.80 -6.59
N ARG A 119 8.00 -11.03 -7.24
CA ARG A 119 7.87 -12.12 -8.22
C ARG A 119 8.67 -11.89 -9.49
N THR A 120 8.95 -10.65 -9.85
CA THR A 120 9.71 -10.29 -11.04
C THR A 120 11.21 -10.16 -10.79
N MET A 121 11.70 -10.36 -9.56
CA MET A 121 13.13 -10.37 -9.25
C MET A 121 13.85 -11.51 -9.97
N ASN A 122 15.13 -11.27 -10.35
CA ASN A 122 16.02 -12.35 -10.80
C ASN A 122 16.09 -13.46 -9.75
N LEU A 123 15.97 -14.72 -10.15
CA LEU A 123 15.87 -15.86 -9.23
C LEU A 123 17.05 -15.99 -8.26
N ALA A 124 18.30 -15.76 -8.74
CA ALA A 124 19.50 -15.87 -7.90
C ALA A 124 19.57 -14.72 -6.88
N ILE A 125 19.18 -13.51 -7.29
CA ILE A 125 19.10 -12.33 -6.40
C ILE A 125 18.01 -12.54 -5.37
N LYS A 126 16.85 -13.00 -5.80
CA LYS A 126 15.68 -13.27 -4.95
C LYS A 126 16.01 -14.30 -3.86
N ALA A 127 16.65 -15.41 -4.21
CA ALA A 127 17.02 -16.45 -3.26
C ALA A 127 17.91 -15.91 -2.14
N ARG A 128 18.94 -15.10 -2.47
CA ARG A 128 19.81 -14.47 -1.47
C ARG A 128 19.08 -13.45 -0.61
N PHE A 129 18.25 -12.62 -1.25
CA PHE A 129 17.42 -11.64 -0.55
C PHE A 129 16.50 -12.31 0.48
N GLU A 130 15.77 -13.36 0.07
CA GLU A 130 14.85 -14.09 0.94
C GLU A 130 15.57 -14.78 2.09
N GLU A 131 16.74 -15.37 1.85
CA GLU A 131 17.55 -16.01 2.89
C GLU A 131 18.03 -15.00 3.93
N GLU A 132 18.57 -13.84 3.52
CA GLU A 132 18.99 -12.80 4.46
C GLU A 132 17.84 -12.20 5.27
N ILE A 133 16.67 -12.01 4.65
CA ILE A 133 15.45 -11.57 5.37
C ILE A 133 15.03 -12.61 6.40
N LYS A 134 15.03 -13.89 6.02
CA LYS A 134 14.68 -15.00 6.90
C LYS A 134 15.65 -15.11 8.08
N GLU A 135 16.94 -15.05 7.84
CA GLU A 135 17.96 -15.05 8.89
C GLU A 135 17.78 -13.86 9.84
N ALA A 136 17.56 -12.66 9.31
CA ALA A 136 17.33 -11.47 10.12
C ALA A 136 16.13 -11.64 11.07
N ILE A 137 15.02 -12.23 10.61
CA ILE A 137 13.84 -12.46 11.44
C ILE A 137 14.13 -13.56 12.48
N LEU A 138 14.81 -14.64 12.11
CA LEU A 138 15.19 -15.72 13.04
C LEU A 138 16.07 -15.23 14.19
N GLU A 139 17.04 -14.38 13.92
CA GLU A 139 17.92 -13.76 14.92
C GLU A 139 17.16 -12.82 15.88
N HIS A 140 15.97 -12.36 15.50
CA HIS A 140 15.11 -11.49 16.30
C HIS A 140 13.87 -12.25 16.85
N ASN A 141 14.12 -13.38 17.49
CA ASN A 141 13.10 -14.24 18.12
C ASN A 141 12.03 -14.76 17.14
N ASN A 142 12.37 -14.84 15.85
CA ASN A 142 11.46 -15.28 14.79
C ASN A 142 10.12 -14.50 14.78
N LEU A 143 10.20 -13.19 15.03
CA LEU A 143 9.03 -12.32 15.11
C LEU A 143 9.29 -10.97 14.43
N LEU A 144 8.63 -10.74 13.30
CA LEU A 144 8.58 -9.46 12.61
C LEU A 144 7.20 -8.82 12.81
N LYS A 145 7.18 -7.57 13.26
CA LYS A 145 5.97 -6.75 13.28
C LYS A 145 5.87 -5.92 12.00
N VAL A 146 4.74 -5.99 11.34
CA VAL A 146 4.40 -5.15 10.18
C VAL A 146 3.29 -4.20 10.59
N TYR A 147 3.49 -2.91 10.40
CA TYR A 147 2.52 -1.87 10.74
C TYR A 147 1.73 -1.50 9.48
N ASP A 148 0.47 -1.89 9.44
CA ASP A 148 -0.40 -1.59 8.31
C ASP A 148 -1.18 -0.31 8.57
N THR A 149 -1.19 0.58 7.59
CA THR A 149 -2.16 1.68 7.50
C THR A 149 -3.09 1.39 6.33
N MET A 150 -4.37 1.23 6.63
CA MET A 150 -5.42 1.11 5.62
C MET A 150 -6.03 2.48 5.39
N GLU A 151 -5.84 3.00 4.20
CA GLU A 151 -6.36 4.27 3.73
C GLU A 151 -7.70 4.02 3.04
N LEU A 152 -8.76 4.68 3.47
CA LEU A 152 -10.08 4.65 2.83
C LEU A 152 -10.48 6.08 2.45
N TYR A 153 -10.55 6.34 1.16
CA TYR A 153 -11.05 7.58 0.59
C TYR A 153 -12.50 7.38 0.15
N LEU A 154 -13.38 8.22 0.65
CA LEU A 154 -14.77 8.26 0.26
C LEU A 154 -15.06 9.59 -0.42
N ALA A 155 -15.77 9.57 -1.54
CA ALA A 155 -16.10 10.77 -2.29
C ALA A 155 -17.47 10.62 -2.98
N ARG A 156 -18.29 11.65 -2.95
CA ARG A 156 -19.64 11.64 -3.51
C ARG A 156 -19.72 12.35 -4.86
N LYS A 157 -20.60 11.85 -5.70
CA LYS A 157 -21.00 12.55 -6.92
C LYS A 157 -21.90 13.72 -6.59
#